data_d17549ed67eb644eab12bc823706dac1
#
_entry.id   d17549ed67eb644eab12bc823706dac1
#
_cell.length_a   1.000
_cell.length_b   1.000
_cell.length_c   1.000
_cell.angle_alpha   90.00
_cell.angle_beta   90.00
_cell.angle_gamma   90.00
#
_symmetry.space_group_name_H-M   'P 1'
#
loop_
_entity.id
_entity.type
_entity.pdbx_description
1 polymer ?
#
loop_
_entity_poly.entity_id
_entity_poly.type
_entity_poly.pdbx_seq_one_letter_code
_entity_poly.pdbx_strand_id
1 'polypeptide(L)'
;MIKGPVVTGDATGRGGGTLLPEVGDEVFARVLRINPRQVWCEIVAVNGKAVNDASGFQGIVRQQDVRATEIDKVDMYESFLPADVIRAKVLSLGDQRSYYLTTARNELGVVQAKSPFTGEPMVPVSWQEMMCPSTQVKVSRKVAKVD
;
A
#
# COMPACT_ATOMS: atom_id res chain seq x y z
N MET A 1 -7.84 19.29 -16.90
CA MET A 1 -6.96 19.09 -16.65
C MET A 1 -6.26 19.01 -16.64
N ILE A 2 -6.87 19.10 -16.99
CA ILE A 2 -5.98 18.80 -16.80
C ILE A 2 -5.34 18.76 -16.75
N LYS A 3 -5.75 18.36 -16.44
CA LYS A 3 -4.89 18.22 -16.33
C LYS A 3 -4.37 17.86 -16.22
N GLY A 4 -4.85 18.02 -16.97
CA GLY A 4 -4.19 17.58 -16.77
C GLY A 4 -3.86 17.27 -17.06
N PRO A 5 -3.98 16.89 -16.96
CA PRO A 5 -3.43 16.57 -17.18
C PRO A 5 -3.27 16.32 -17.67
N VAL A 6 -3.81 16.09 -17.72
CA VAL A 6 -3.30 15.78 -17.95
C VAL A 6 -3.22 15.50 -18.38
N VAL A 7 -3.51 15.15 -18.61
CA VAL A 7 -3.02 14.79 -18.84
C VAL A 7 -2.95 14.55 -19.23
N THR A 8 -3.27 14.36 -19.63
CA THR A 8 -2.83 14.06 -19.86
C THR A 8 -2.69 13.72 -20.09
N GLY A 9 -2.93 13.55 -20.61
CA GLY A 9 -2.53 13.11 -20.57
C GLY A 9 -2.55 12.69 -20.77
N ASP A 10 -3.09 12.39 -20.80
CA ASP A 10 -2.67 12.03 -20.81
C ASP A 10 -2.36 11.94 -20.97
N ALA A 11 -2.66 11.68 -21.07
CA ALA A 11 -2.04 11.62 -20.92
C ALA A 11 -1.74 11.65 -21.20
N THR A 12 -1.84 11.44 -21.59
CA THR A 12 -1.12 11.50 -21.56
C THR A 12 -0.66 11.54 -21.74
N GLY A 13 -0.77 11.30 -22.12
CA GLY A 13 -0.21 11.23 -22.02
C GLY A 13 0.28 11.08 -22.39
N ARG A 14 0.12 11.31 -22.67
CA ARG A 14 0.68 11.02 -22.94
C ARG A 14 0.63 10.04 -23.47
N GLY A 15 0.37 10.43 -24.50
CA GLY A 15 -0.02 9.20 -25.02
C GLY A 15 0.72 8.09 -24.36
N GLY A 16 0.07 7.16 -23.90
CA GLY A 16 0.72 6.07 -23.26
C GLY A 16 1.74 6.45 -22.19
N GLY A 17 1.64 7.66 -21.71
CA GLY A 17 2.56 8.12 -20.70
C GLY A 17 2.47 7.28 -19.44
N THR A 18 3.62 7.00 -18.85
CA THR A 18 3.70 6.31 -17.58
C THR A 18 3.24 7.26 -16.47
N LEU A 19 2.37 6.77 -15.58
CA LEU A 19 2.00 7.54 -14.41
C LEU A 19 3.17 7.53 -13.44
N LEU A 20 3.68 8.72 -13.12
CA LEU A 20 4.75 8.88 -12.16
C LEU A 20 4.15 9.28 -10.82
N PRO A 21 4.36 8.49 -9.76
CA PRO A 21 3.89 8.89 -8.45
C PRO A 21 4.56 10.18 -7.99
N GLU A 22 3.81 11.02 -7.31
CA GLU A 22 4.30 12.28 -6.74
C GLU A 22 4.02 12.31 -5.24
N VAL A 23 4.74 13.13 -4.52
CA VAL A 23 4.53 13.30 -3.08
C VAL A 23 3.08 13.69 -2.82
N GLY A 24 2.44 12.98 -1.89
CA GLY A 24 1.05 13.19 -1.55
C GLY A 24 0.07 12.32 -2.33
N ASP A 25 0.52 11.66 -3.39
CA ASP A 25 -0.35 10.76 -4.15
C ASP A 25 -0.74 9.55 -3.31
N GLU A 26 -1.98 9.11 -3.47
CA GLU A 26 -2.45 7.87 -2.87
C GLU A 26 -2.15 6.72 -3.82
N VAL A 27 -1.53 5.68 -3.30
CA VAL A 27 -1.14 4.53 -4.10
C VAL A 27 -1.68 3.25 -3.48
N PHE A 28 -1.89 2.24 -4.34
CA PHE A 28 -2.05 0.86 -3.91
C PHE A 28 -0.76 0.14 -4.22
N ALA A 29 -0.29 -0.66 -3.28
CA ALA A 29 0.97 -1.37 -3.42
C ALA A 29 0.82 -2.78 -2.88
N ARG A 30 1.49 -3.73 -3.55
CA ARG A 30 1.51 -5.13 -3.11
C ARG A 30 2.80 -5.36 -2.34
N VAL A 31 2.67 -5.93 -1.14
CA VAL A 31 3.80 -6.22 -0.28
C VAL A 31 4.62 -7.36 -0.89
N LEU A 32 5.92 -7.14 -1.06
CA LEU A 32 6.84 -8.12 -1.61
C LEU A 32 7.63 -8.85 -0.53
N ARG A 33 8.21 -8.09 0.40
CA ARG A 33 9.01 -8.67 1.48
C ARG A 33 9.04 -7.74 2.67
N ILE A 34 9.40 -8.28 3.82
CA ILE A 34 9.32 -7.61 5.10
C ILE A 34 10.58 -7.89 5.91
N ASN A 35 11.07 -6.88 6.62
CA ASN A 35 12.02 -7.09 7.70
C ASN A 35 11.57 -6.25 8.92
N PRO A 36 12.26 -6.36 10.06
CA PRO A 36 11.80 -5.63 11.26
C PRO A 36 11.77 -4.11 11.14
N ARG A 37 12.46 -3.54 10.14
CA ARG A 37 12.56 -2.09 9.98
C ARG A 37 11.73 -1.52 8.86
N GLN A 38 11.44 -2.30 7.83
CA GLN A 38 10.71 -1.77 6.67
C GLN A 38 10.09 -2.88 5.84
N VAL A 39 9.16 -2.45 4.98
CA VAL A 39 8.45 -3.32 4.06
C VAL A 39 8.73 -2.82 2.65
N TRP A 40 9.05 -3.73 1.75
CA TRP A 40 9.20 -3.43 0.32
C TRP A 40 7.94 -3.82 -0.41
N CYS A 41 7.46 -2.91 -1.25
CA CYS A 41 6.22 -3.09 -2.00
C CYS A 41 6.44 -2.78 -3.46
N GLU A 42 5.53 -3.27 -4.28
CA GLU A 42 5.43 -2.92 -5.69
C GLU A 42 4.20 -2.04 -5.86
N ILE A 43 4.38 -0.81 -6.37
CA ILE A 43 3.26 0.09 -6.58
C ILE A 43 2.46 -0.41 -7.78
N VAL A 44 1.18 -0.67 -7.58
CA VAL A 44 0.31 -1.24 -8.61
C VAL A 44 -0.74 -0.26 -9.13
N ALA A 45 -1.01 0.82 -8.39
CA ALA A 45 -1.93 1.86 -8.83
C ALA A 45 -1.56 3.19 -8.19
N VAL A 46 -1.83 4.28 -8.91
CA VAL A 46 -1.60 5.64 -8.44
C VAL A 46 -2.90 6.42 -8.62
N ASN A 47 -3.43 6.98 -7.51
CA ASN A 47 -4.68 7.74 -7.52
C ASN A 47 -5.83 7.01 -8.24
N GLY A 48 -5.93 5.70 -8.00
CA GLY A 48 -7.00 4.89 -8.54
C GLY A 48 -6.77 4.36 -9.96
N LYS A 49 -5.62 4.68 -10.56
CA LYS A 49 -5.29 4.21 -11.92
C LYS A 49 -4.18 3.19 -11.84
N ALA A 50 -4.42 2.02 -12.44
CA ALA A 50 -3.41 0.97 -12.49
C ALA A 50 -2.18 1.44 -13.26
N VAL A 51 -1.00 1.10 -12.72
CA VAL A 51 0.26 1.38 -13.42
C VAL A 51 0.69 0.15 -14.20
N ASN A 52 1.48 0.38 -15.24
CA ASN A 52 2.05 -0.69 -16.03
C ASN A 52 3.03 -1.49 -15.16
N ASP A 53 2.87 -2.80 -15.13
CA ASP A 53 3.76 -3.69 -14.36
C ASP A 53 5.23 -3.49 -14.73
N ALA A 54 5.49 -3.10 -15.98
CA ALA A 54 6.86 -2.87 -16.43
C ALA A 54 7.46 -1.58 -15.86
N SER A 55 6.67 -0.75 -15.16
CA SER A 55 7.18 0.51 -14.61
C SER A 55 8.25 0.28 -13.54
N GLY A 56 8.12 -0.81 -12.77
CA GLY A 56 9.11 -1.16 -11.76
C GLY A 56 9.17 -0.21 -10.58
N PHE A 57 8.12 0.54 -10.32
CA PHE A 57 8.10 1.44 -9.16
C PHE A 57 7.99 0.64 -7.87
N GLN A 58 8.89 0.92 -6.94
CA GLN A 58 8.91 0.28 -5.63
C GLN A 58 8.51 1.27 -4.55
N GLY A 59 7.83 0.75 -3.53
CA GLY A 59 7.50 1.51 -2.35
C GLY A 59 8.17 0.91 -1.13
N ILE A 60 8.53 1.77 -0.20
CA ILE A 60 9.13 1.36 1.06
C ILE A 60 8.33 2.00 2.18
N VAL A 61 7.78 1.18 3.08
CA VAL A 61 7.13 1.66 4.30
C VAL A 61 8.07 1.38 5.46
N ARG A 62 8.56 2.45 6.09
CA ARG A 62 9.46 2.31 7.23
C ARG A 62 8.63 2.11 8.51
N GLN A 63 9.24 1.50 9.52
CA GLN A 63 8.56 1.25 10.79
C GLN A 63 7.92 2.54 11.34
N GLN A 64 8.62 3.65 11.24
CA GLN A 64 8.14 4.95 11.73
C GLN A 64 6.95 5.50 10.94
N ASP A 65 6.68 4.96 9.75
CA ASP A 65 5.63 5.44 8.87
C ASP A 65 4.40 4.54 8.84
N VAL A 66 4.37 3.49 9.66
CA VAL A 66 3.23 2.55 9.70
C VAL A 66 2.07 3.15 10.46
N ARG A 67 2.34 3.76 11.60
CA ARG A 67 1.32 4.33 12.48
C ARG A 67 1.74 5.73 12.92
N ALA A 68 0.74 6.55 13.23
CA ALA A 68 0.99 7.91 13.70
C ALA A 68 1.46 7.95 15.15
N THR A 69 1.09 6.93 15.93
CA THR A 69 1.41 6.86 17.37
C THR A 69 2.02 5.52 17.73
N GLU A 70 2.69 5.47 18.87
CA GLU A 70 3.28 4.23 19.39
C GLU A 70 4.20 3.56 18.37
N ILE A 71 5.04 4.37 17.72
CA ILE A 71 5.91 3.91 16.63
C ILE A 71 6.85 2.81 17.12
N ASP A 72 7.33 2.92 18.34
CA ASP A 72 8.23 1.94 18.96
C ASP A 72 7.57 0.58 19.21
N LYS A 73 6.23 0.53 19.19
CA LYS A 73 5.48 -0.71 19.38
C LYS A 73 5.05 -1.36 18.08
N VAL A 74 5.41 -0.79 16.94
CA VAL A 74 5.04 -1.35 15.64
C VAL A 74 5.83 -2.63 15.39
N ASP A 75 5.11 -3.71 15.12
CA ASP A 75 5.69 -4.96 14.67
C ASP A 75 5.35 -5.10 13.18
N MET A 76 6.37 -5.08 12.33
CA MET A 76 6.16 -5.11 10.90
C MET A 76 5.47 -6.39 10.45
N TYR A 77 5.79 -7.52 11.08
CA TYR A 77 5.20 -8.81 10.72
C TYR A 77 3.75 -8.96 11.17
N GLU A 78 3.31 -8.15 12.14
CA GLU A 78 1.91 -8.12 12.55
C GLU A 78 1.12 -7.04 11.81
N SER A 79 1.81 -6.17 11.09
CA SER A 79 1.17 -5.09 10.34
C SER A 79 0.92 -5.47 8.88
N PHE A 80 1.84 -6.21 8.28
CA PHE A 80 1.76 -6.57 6.85
C PHE A 80 2.37 -7.96 6.63
N LEU A 81 1.91 -8.65 5.58
CA LEU A 81 2.57 -9.87 5.11
C LEU A 81 2.71 -9.80 3.60
N PRO A 82 3.64 -10.60 3.02
CA PRO A 82 3.81 -10.63 1.57
C PRO A 82 2.50 -10.97 0.86
N ALA A 83 2.29 -10.37 -0.29
CA ALA A 83 1.11 -10.44 -1.13
C ALA A 83 -0.10 -9.64 -0.63
N ASP A 84 -0.02 -9.04 0.57
CA ASP A 84 -1.05 -8.09 0.99
C ASP A 84 -1.04 -6.87 0.06
N VAL A 85 -2.22 -6.30 -0.19
CA VAL A 85 -2.33 -5.03 -0.91
C VAL A 85 -2.64 -3.95 0.11
N ILE A 86 -1.86 -2.88 0.06
CA ILE A 86 -2.02 -1.76 1.00
C ILE A 86 -2.39 -0.49 0.26
N ARG A 87 -3.09 0.39 0.95
CA ARG A 87 -3.32 1.77 0.53
C ARG A 87 -2.36 2.65 1.32
N ALA A 88 -1.59 3.45 0.61
CA ALA A 88 -0.57 4.30 1.23
C ALA A 88 -0.48 5.63 0.50
N LYS A 89 0.23 6.57 1.09
CA LYS A 89 0.54 7.84 0.43
C LYS A 89 2.03 7.99 0.26
N VAL A 90 2.42 8.64 -0.83
CA VAL A 90 3.82 8.92 -1.11
C VAL A 90 4.30 10.04 -0.19
N LEU A 91 5.31 9.75 0.63
CA LEU A 91 5.93 10.72 1.53
C LEU A 91 7.04 11.49 0.85
N SER A 92 7.91 10.76 0.16
CA SER A 92 9.09 11.35 -0.47
C SER A 92 9.65 10.41 -1.51
N LEU A 93 10.55 10.94 -2.31
CA LEU A 93 11.27 10.14 -3.29
C LEU A 93 12.43 9.44 -2.60
N GLY A 94 12.66 8.20 -2.99
CA GLY A 94 13.84 7.44 -2.58
C GLY A 94 14.82 7.32 -3.74
N ASP A 95 15.69 6.35 -3.66
CA ASP A 95 16.67 6.07 -4.72
C ASP A 95 16.03 5.28 -5.85
N GLN A 96 16.41 5.58 -7.10
CA GLN A 96 16.13 4.73 -8.26
C GLN A 96 14.71 4.15 -8.30
N ARG A 97 13.72 4.94 -8.70
CA ARG A 97 12.34 4.48 -8.86
C ARG A 97 11.71 3.94 -7.58
N SER A 98 12.28 4.25 -6.43
CA SER A 98 11.66 3.88 -5.17
C SER A 98 11.06 5.11 -4.52
N TYR A 99 10.04 4.87 -3.69
CA TYR A 99 9.30 5.92 -3.00
C TYR A 99 9.11 5.50 -1.56
N TYR A 100 9.26 6.45 -0.65
CA TYR A 100 8.87 6.22 0.73
C TYR A 100 7.39 6.45 0.88
N LEU A 101 6.70 5.48 1.47
CA LEU A 101 5.26 5.50 1.63
C LEU A 101 4.90 5.54 3.10
N THR A 102 3.71 6.07 3.41
CA THR A 102 3.18 6.06 4.77
C THR A 102 1.81 5.40 4.81
N THR A 103 1.56 4.65 5.88
CA THR A 103 0.24 4.14 6.23
C THR A 103 -0.22 4.71 7.57
N ALA A 104 0.33 5.86 7.97
CA ALA A 104 0.13 6.44 9.30
C ALA A 104 -1.20 7.17 9.48
N ARG A 105 -2.21 6.87 8.66
CA ARG A 105 -3.55 7.40 8.79
C ARG A 105 -4.55 6.25 8.90
N ASN A 106 -5.73 6.53 9.47
CA ASN A 106 -6.73 5.49 9.66
C ASN A 106 -7.20 4.85 8.36
N GLU A 107 -7.33 5.66 7.30
CA GLU A 107 -7.78 5.18 5.99
C GLU A 107 -6.68 4.45 5.21
N LEU A 108 -5.46 4.44 5.70
CA LEU A 108 -4.33 3.79 5.06
C LEU A 108 -3.99 2.48 5.76
N GLY A 109 -3.46 1.53 5.01
CA GLY A 109 -3.07 0.22 5.51
C GLY A 109 -3.53 -0.88 4.58
N VAL A 110 -3.67 -2.08 5.10
CA VAL A 110 -4.06 -3.26 4.31
C VAL A 110 -5.51 -3.11 3.87
N VAL A 111 -5.74 -3.22 2.55
CA VAL A 111 -7.09 -3.21 1.96
C VAL A 111 -7.47 -4.58 1.41
N GLN A 112 -6.50 -5.44 1.15
CA GLN A 112 -6.75 -6.79 0.65
C GLN A 112 -5.67 -7.72 1.17
N ALA A 113 -6.08 -8.84 1.73
CA ALA A 113 -5.18 -9.89 2.17
C ALA A 113 -5.90 -11.22 2.03
N LYS A 114 -5.16 -12.29 1.76
CA LYS A 114 -5.72 -13.63 1.64
C LYS A 114 -5.43 -14.41 2.91
N SER A 115 -6.40 -15.25 3.28
CA SER A 115 -6.24 -16.12 4.44
C SER A 115 -5.07 -17.08 4.20
N PRO A 116 -4.15 -17.22 5.16
CA PRO A 116 -3.09 -18.21 5.05
C PRO A 116 -3.60 -19.64 5.17
N PHE A 117 -4.86 -19.81 5.58
CA PHE A 117 -5.44 -21.15 5.80
C PHE A 117 -6.24 -21.63 4.59
N THR A 118 -6.98 -20.75 3.94
CA THR A 118 -7.91 -21.13 2.87
C THR A 118 -7.64 -20.44 1.54
N GLY A 119 -6.83 -19.38 1.54
CA GLY A 119 -6.60 -18.58 0.34
C GLY A 119 -7.74 -17.61 0.01
N GLU A 120 -8.80 -17.59 0.83
CA GLU A 120 -9.93 -16.69 0.61
C GLU A 120 -9.58 -15.24 1.00
N PRO A 121 -10.24 -14.25 0.37
CA PRO A 121 -10.08 -12.88 0.82
C PRO A 121 -10.54 -12.73 2.26
N MET A 122 -9.72 -12.08 3.09
CA MET A 122 -10.10 -11.81 4.47
C MET A 122 -10.92 -10.53 4.55
N VAL A 123 -11.67 -10.41 5.65
CA VAL A 123 -12.50 -9.23 5.89
C VAL A 123 -11.95 -8.45 7.08
N PRO A 124 -12.03 -7.12 7.05
CA PRO A 124 -11.56 -6.31 8.17
C PRO A 124 -12.50 -6.46 9.37
N VAL A 125 -11.91 -6.61 10.56
CA VAL A 125 -12.66 -6.68 11.81
C VAL A 125 -12.45 -5.38 12.60
N SER A 126 -11.21 -4.89 12.60
CA SER A 126 -10.85 -3.65 13.29
C SER A 126 -9.62 -3.09 12.58
N TRP A 127 -9.11 -1.97 13.08
CA TRP A 127 -7.89 -1.40 12.50
C TRP A 127 -6.65 -2.27 12.71
N GLN A 128 -6.75 -3.28 13.58
CA GLN A 128 -5.63 -4.16 13.95
C GLN A 128 -5.78 -5.58 13.44
N GLU A 129 -6.95 -5.97 12.99
CA GLU A 129 -7.23 -7.37 12.67
C GLU A 129 -8.08 -7.55 11.44
N MET A 130 -7.81 -8.63 10.71
CA MET A 130 -8.65 -9.14 9.65
C MET A 130 -9.04 -10.58 10.00
N MET A 131 -10.09 -11.08 9.39
CA MET A 131 -10.63 -12.39 9.72
C MET A 131 -10.86 -13.22 8.46
N CYS A 132 -10.51 -14.50 8.52
CA CYS A 132 -10.86 -15.46 7.48
C CYS A 132 -12.36 -15.78 7.59
N PRO A 133 -13.15 -15.58 6.52
CA PRO A 133 -14.59 -15.81 6.60
C PRO A 133 -14.98 -17.24 6.94
N SER A 134 -14.25 -18.23 6.42
CA SER A 134 -14.59 -19.64 6.62
C SER A 134 -14.23 -20.16 7.99
N THR A 135 -13.03 -19.83 8.47
CA THR A 135 -12.51 -20.36 9.73
C THR A 135 -12.77 -19.45 10.91
N GLN A 136 -13.09 -18.17 10.63
CA GLN A 136 -13.26 -17.11 11.64
C GLN A 136 -12.01 -16.87 12.47
N VAL A 137 -10.85 -17.31 11.97
CA VAL A 137 -9.57 -17.04 12.60
C VAL A 137 -9.15 -15.61 12.29
N LYS A 138 -8.78 -14.87 13.32
CA LYS A 138 -8.33 -13.48 13.18
C LYS A 138 -6.81 -13.44 13.06
N VAL A 139 -6.33 -12.56 12.21
CA VAL A 139 -4.90 -12.33 12.02
C VAL A 139 -4.61 -10.83 12.15
N SER A 140 -3.44 -10.52 12.68
CA SER A 140 -3.04 -9.13 12.91
C SER A 140 -2.62 -8.46 11.59
N ARG A 141 -3.10 -7.25 11.38
CA ARG A 141 -2.71 -6.39 10.26
C ARG A 141 -2.89 -4.93 10.65
N LYS A 142 -2.17 -4.03 9.97
CA LYS A 142 -2.50 -2.60 10.02
C LYS A 142 -3.56 -2.38 8.94
N VAL A 143 -4.83 -2.39 9.33
CA VAL A 143 -5.97 -2.41 8.40
C VAL A 143 -6.37 -0.98 8.03
N ALA A 144 -6.63 -0.76 6.73
CA ALA A 144 -7.19 0.51 6.27
C ALA A 144 -8.66 0.57 6.70
N LYS A 145 -9.04 1.68 7.32
CA LYS A 145 -10.42 1.86 7.75
C LYS A 145 -11.30 2.09 6.51
N VAL A 146 -12.39 1.37 6.46
CA VAL A 146 -13.40 1.53 5.40
C VAL A 146 -14.66 2.07 6.04
N ASP A 147 -15.17 3.16 5.49
CA ASP A 147 -16.45 3.75 5.94
C ASP A 147 -17.61 3.21 5.15
#